data_b182bf79c6c6dfd8dc5349043e068d58
#
_entry.id   b182bf79c6c6dfd8dc5349043e068d58
#
_cell.length_a   1.000
_cell.length_b   1.000
_cell.length_c   1.000
_cell.angle_alpha   90.00
_cell.angle_beta   90.00
_cell.angle_gamma   90.00
#
_symmetry.space_group_name_H-M   'P 1'
#
loop_
_entity.id
_entity.type
_entity.pdbx_description
1 polymer ?
#
loop_
_entity_poly.entity_id
_entity_poly.type
_entity_poly.pdbx_seq_one_letter_code
_entity_poly.pdbx_strand_id
1 'polypeptide(L)'
;MDGIETSRRLRRKSKLCKIVFLTITEDYARLGYSLSASYYLLKPLSSHQADFEEAMELCQLKPPHEVMTLSVMADRQTLKLPTDKILYIDHQNRVTRIHTAERVIPVSGGFQEVTAALQKDKRFLPCYRGILINMDHISHIDSQTFRLINGEELPISLRNRKQLREVYRQYVFSGMEGIV
;
A
#
# COMPACT_ATOMS: atom_id res chain seq x y z
N MET A 1 -11.94 28.06 -1.51
CA MET A 1 -12.72 26.93 -0.97
C MET A 1 -12.08 26.61 0.36
N ASP A 2 -12.81 26.71 1.46
CA ASP A 2 -12.26 26.39 2.77
C ASP A 2 -12.34 24.88 3.08
N GLY A 3 -11.63 24.46 4.15
CA GLY A 3 -11.58 23.05 4.53
C GLY A 3 -12.94 22.50 4.99
N ILE A 4 -13.81 23.36 5.50
CA ILE A 4 -15.15 23.00 5.99
C ILE A 4 -16.06 22.66 4.81
N GLU A 5 -16.07 23.49 3.77
CA GLU A 5 -16.85 23.21 2.56
C GLU A 5 -16.34 21.96 1.83
N THR A 6 -15.01 21.80 1.79
CA THR A 6 -14.38 20.61 1.22
C THR A 6 -14.83 19.35 1.96
N SER A 7 -14.80 19.36 3.30
CA SER A 7 -15.22 18.21 4.11
C SER A 7 -16.70 17.89 3.95
N ARG A 8 -17.57 18.89 3.82
CA ARG A 8 -19.00 18.68 3.52
C ARG A 8 -19.20 17.98 2.18
N ARG A 9 -18.46 18.38 1.15
CA ARG A 9 -18.53 17.74 -0.18
C ARG A 9 -18.00 16.31 -0.15
N LEU A 10 -16.88 16.06 0.56
CA LEU A 10 -16.34 14.72 0.77
C LEU A 10 -17.33 13.82 1.51
N ARG A 11 -17.93 14.33 2.60
CA ARG A 11 -18.89 13.56 3.39
C ARG A 11 -20.15 13.17 2.62
N ARG A 12 -20.58 14.01 1.64
CA ARG A 12 -21.69 13.66 0.74
C ARG A 12 -21.33 12.52 -0.22
N LYS A 13 -20.05 12.41 -0.62
CA LYS A 13 -19.56 11.35 -1.52
C LYS A 13 -19.20 10.06 -0.79
N SER A 14 -18.65 10.17 0.41
CA SER A 14 -18.23 9.02 1.20
C SER A 14 -18.48 9.27 2.69
N LYS A 15 -19.29 8.42 3.30
CA LYS A 15 -19.51 8.41 4.75
C LYS A 15 -18.33 7.78 5.52
N LEU A 16 -17.54 6.95 4.85
CA LEU A 16 -16.43 6.19 5.45
C LEU A 16 -15.08 6.92 5.39
N CYS A 17 -14.98 7.99 4.60
CA CYS A 17 -13.75 8.77 4.48
C CYS A 17 -13.36 9.34 5.84
N LYS A 18 -12.13 9.08 6.28
CA LYS A 18 -11.59 9.68 7.50
C LYS A 18 -11.16 11.12 7.20
N ILE A 19 -11.60 12.07 8.00
CA ILE A 19 -11.31 13.49 7.82
C ILE A 19 -10.59 13.99 9.08
N VAL A 20 -9.38 14.49 8.88
CA VAL A 20 -8.58 15.13 9.93
C VAL A 20 -8.39 16.59 9.54
N PHE A 21 -8.77 17.50 10.43
CA PHE A 21 -8.49 18.92 10.25
C PHE A 21 -7.11 19.25 10.81
N LEU A 22 -6.36 20.06 10.08
CA LEU A 22 -5.08 20.61 10.50
C LEU A 22 -5.14 22.14 10.41
N THR A 23 -5.13 22.82 11.54
CA THR A 23 -5.39 24.25 11.65
C THR A 23 -4.46 24.94 12.66
N ILE A 24 -4.45 26.28 12.63
CA ILE A 24 -3.72 27.11 13.61
C ILE A 24 -4.58 27.60 14.76
N THR A 25 -5.90 27.33 14.76
CA THR A 25 -6.85 27.84 15.75
C THR A 25 -7.80 26.73 16.23
N GLU A 26 -8.20 26.80 17.49
CA GLU A 26 -9.16 25.88 18.11
C GLU A 26 -10.63 26.26 17.83
N ASP A 27 -10.88 27.45 17.30
CA ASP A 27 -12.22 28.02 17.15
C ASP A 27 -13.18 27.16 16.33
N TYR A 28 -12.64 26.34 15.42
CA TYR A 28 -13.42 25.48 14.52
C TYR A 28 -13.61 24.04 15.03
N ALA A 29 -13.11 23.69 16.22
CA ALA A 29 -13.25 22.35 16.78
C ALA A 29 -14.72 21.91 16.89
N ARG A 30 -15.62 22.84 17.30
CA ARG A 30 -17.08 22.57 17.37
C ARG A 30 -17.70 22.28 16.01
N LEU A 31 -17.20 22.89 14.93
CA LEU A 31 -17.65 22.62 13.56
C LEU A 31 -17.14 21.27 13.06
N GLY A 32 -15.99 20.81 13.51
CA GLY A 32 -15.45 19.48 13.23
C GLY A 32 -16.41 18.36 13.67
N TYR A 33 -17.05 18.50 14.83
CA TYR A 33 -18.06 17.57 15.32
C TYR A 33 -19.26 17.47 14.38
N SER A 34 -19.77 18.60 13.87
CA SER A 34 -20.92 18.63 12.95
C SER A 34 -20.61 17.99 11.58
N LEU A 35 -19.34 17.86 11.23
CA LEU A 35 -18.86 17.28 9.97
C LEU A 35 -18.40 15.83 10.12
N SER A 36 -18.56 15.25 11.32
CA SER A 36 -18.07 13.91 11.65
C SER A 36 -16.59 13.75 11.29
N ALA A 37 -15.77 14.75 11.65
CA ALA A 37 -14.33 14.66 11.53
C ALA A 37 -13.79 13.57 12.45
N SER A 38 -12.77 12.85 12.00
CA SER A 38 -12.14 11.80 12.80
C SER A 38 -11.20 12.40 13.86
N TYR A 39 -10.53 13.49 13.54
CA TYR A 39 -9.65 14.20 14.48
C TYR A 39 -9.43 15.66 14.08
N TYR A 40 -8.88 16.44 15.03
CA TYR A 40 -8.59 17.86 14.86
C TYR A 40 -7.19 18.15 15.41
N LEU A 41 -6.26 18.57 14.57
CA LEU A 41 -4.86 18.80 14.91
C LEU A 41 -4.50 20.28 14.82
N LEU A 42 -3.69 20.72 15.76
CA LEU A 42 -3.13 22.06 15.74
C LEU A 42 -1.76 22.12 15.07
N LYS A 43 -1.47 23.22 14.40
CA LYS A 43 -0.13 23.55 13.90
C LYS A 43 0.66 24.30 14.98
N PRO A 44 1.98 24.10 15.06
CA PRO A 44 2.79 23.16 14.29
C PRO A 44 2.72 21.74 14.80
N LEU A 45 2.69 20.74 13.92
CA LEU A 45 2.63 19.32 14.29
C LEU A 45 3.79 18.86 15.16
N SER A 46 4.95 19.50 15.03
CA SER A 46 6.13 19.21 15.86
C SER A 46 5.91 19.39 17.36
N SER A 47 4.96 20.25 17.74
CA SER A 47 4.58 20.51 19.14
C SER A 47 3.43 19.61 19.61
N HIS A 48 2.80 18.87 18.70
CA HIS A 48 1.60 18.05 18.93
C HIS A 48 1.77 16.63 18.37
N GLN A 49 2.94 16.05 18.59
CA GLN A 49 3.26 14.73 18.02
C GLN A 49 2.37 13.62 18.61
N ALA A 50 2.07 13.67 19.90
CA ALA A 50 1.18 12.71 20.54
C ALA A 50 -0.24 12.75 19.94
N ASP A 51 -0.78 13.96 19.73
CA ASP A 51 -2.10 14.16 19.11
C ASP A 51 -2.11 13.64 17.65
N PHE A 52 -0.99 13.81 16.95
CA PHE A 52 -0.85 13.28 15.59
C PHE A 52 -0.85 11.75 15.57
N GLU A 53 -0.13 11.11 16.49
CA GLU A 53 -0.09 9.65 16.62
C GLU A 53 -1.48 9.10 16.95
N GLU A 54 -2.18 9.72 17.92
CA GLU A 54 -3.56 9.37 18.28
C GLU A 54 -4.52 9.55 17.11
N ALA A 55 -4.40 10.66 16.35
CA ALA A 55 -5.22 10.90 15.15
C ALA A 55 -4.99 9.80 14.09
N MET A 56 -3.76 9.32 13.91
CA MET A 56 -3.44 8.25 12.97
C MET A 56 -4.02 6.92 13.42
N GLU A 57 -3.98 6.61 14.72
CA GLU A 57 -4.60 5.41 15.29
C GLU A 57 -6.13 5.44 15.12
N LEU A 58 -6.79 6.55 15.50
CA LEU A 58 -8.24 6.73 15.34
C LEU A 58 -8.70 6.67 13.88
N CYS A 59 -7.86 7.12 12.97
CA CYS A 59 -8.10 6.99 11.54
C CYS A 59 -7.75 5.59 11.03
N GLN A 60 -7.17 4.73 11.86
CA GLN A 60 -6.63 3.43 11.47
C GLN A 60 -5.60 3.54 10.33
N LEU A 61 -4.98 4.69 10.25
CA LEU A 61 -3.84 4.90 9.38
C LEU A 61 -2.64 4.36 10.16
N LYS A 62 -2.11 3.22 9.77
CA LYS A 62 -0.83 2.77 10.31
C LYS A 62 0.19 3.90 10.08
N PRO A 63 1.01 4.28 11.10
CA PRO A 63 2.13 5.18 10.84
C PRO A 63 2.93 4.62 9.66
N PRO A 64 3.59 5.46 8.86
CA PRO A 64 4.39 4.95 7.76
C PRO A 64 5.32 3.90 8.35
N HIS A 65 5.04 2.63 8.07
CA HIS A 65 5.95 1.54 8.44
C HIS A 65 7.32 1.99 7.96
N GLU A 66 8.36 1.72 8.75
CA GLU A 66 9.72 1.79 8.23
C GLU A 66 9.65 1.17 6.83
N VAL A 67 9.79 2.04 5.83
CA VAL A 67 9.59 1.61 4.45
C VAL A 67 10.68 0.59 4.19
N MET A 68 10.31 -0.68 4.26
CA MET A 68 11.25 -1.75 3.95
C MET A 68 11.83 -1.46 2.57
N THR A 69 13.13 -1.43 2.48
CA THR A 69 13.82 -1.20 1.20
C THR A 69 14.45 -2.49 0.73
N LEU A 70 14.21 -2.82 -0.52
CA LEU A 70 14.91 -3.89 -1.22
C LEU A 70 16.20 -3.32 -1.83
N SER A 71 17.35 -3.86 -1.44
CA SER A 71 18.65 -3.50 -2.02
C SER A 71 19.02 -4.49 -3.11
N VAL A 72 19.21 -4.02 -4.32
CA VAL A 72 19.54 -4.83 -5.50
C VAL A 72 20.66 -4.19 -6.32
N MET A 73 21.37 -5.00 -7.09
CA MET A 73 22.35 -4.51 -8.06
C MET A 73 21.67 -4.28 -9.41
N ALA A 74 21.67 -3.04 -9.87
CA ALA A 74 21.20 -2.64 -11.19
C ALA A 74 22.26 -1.74 -11.84
N ASP A 75 22.58 -1.96 -13.10
CA ASP A 75 23.59 -1.18 -13.84
C ASP A 75 24.93 -1.00 -13.08
N ARG A 76 25.39 -2.07 -12.42
CA ARG A 76 26.62 -2.10 -11.59
C ARG A 76 26.60 -1.17 -10.36
N GLN A 77 25.44 -0.69 -9.97
CA GLN A 77 25.23 0.14 -8.78
C GLN A 77 24.23 -0.52 -7.83
N THR A 78 24.40 -0.29 -6.54
CA THR A 78 23.40 -0.70 -5.55
C THR A 78 22.23 0.26 -5.59
N LEU A 79 21.06 -0.25 -5.94
CA LEU A 79 19.80 0.48 -5.93
C LEU A 79 18.99 0.06 -4.70
N LYS A 80 18.53 1.04 -3.92
CA LYS A 80 17.57 0.83 -2.82
C LYS A 80 16.18 1.21 -3.29
N LEU A 81 15.28 0.24 -3.31
CA LEU A 81 13.90 0.42 -3.75
C LEU A 81 12.95 0.25 -2.56
N PRO A 82 12.11 1.23 -2.25
CA PRO A 82 11.01 1.07 -1.32
C PRO A 82 10.11 -0.08 -1.77
N THR A 83 9.82 -1.04 -0.88
CA THR A 83 9.05 -2.23 -1.24
C THR A 83 7.60 -1.93 -1.57
N ASP A 84 7.04 -0.84 -1.07
CA ASP A 84 5.71 -0.32 -1.41
C ASP A 84 5.59 0.19 -2.86
N LYS A 85 6.73 0.51 -3.51
CA LYS A 85 6.77 0.91 -4.92
C LYS A 85 6.87 -0.25 -5.90
N ILE A 86 7.12 -1.45 -5.40
CA ILE A 86 7.26 -2.66 -6.22
C ILE A 86 5.86 -3.22 -6.50
N LEU A 87 5.46 -3.26 -7.77
CA LEU A 87 4.22 -3.90 -8.22
C LEU A 87 4.38 -5.42 -8.26
N TYR A 88 5.44 -5.87 -8.91
CA TYR A 88 5.81 -7.29 -8.98
C TYR A 88 7.26 -7.45 -9.42
N ILE A 89 7.80 -8.66 -9.26
CA ILE A 89 9.11 -9.08 -9.75
C ILE A 89 8.90 -10.27 -10.67
N ASP A 90 9.49 -10.23 -11.86
CA ASP A 90 9.50 -11.36 -12.78
C ASP A 90 10.90 -11.87 -13.08
N HIS A 91 10.95 -13.10 -13.58
CA HIS A 91 12.18 -13.71 -14.10
C HIS A 91 11.88 -14.39 -15.41
N GLN A 92 12.26 -13.75 -16.50
CA GLN A 92 12.09 -14.26 -17.85
C GLN A 92 13.40 -14.13 -18.63
N ASN A 93 13.69 -15.11 -19.49
CA ASN A 93 14.89 -15.12 -20.34
C ASN A 93 16.20 -14.92 -19.55
N ARG A 94 16.30 -15.51 -18.35
CA ARG A 94 17.45 -15.40 -17.44
C ARG A 94 17.69 -13.99 -16.88
N VAL A 95 16.74 -13.10 -17.01
CA VAL A 95 16.81 -11.75 -16.46
C VAL A 95 15.72 -11.58 -15.40
N THR A 96 16.11 -11.13 -14.21
CA THR A 96 15.18 -10.70 -13.15
C THR A 96 14.86 -9.23 -13.36
N ARG A 97 13.58 -8.88 -13.30
CA ARG A 97 13.10 -7.51 -13.45
C ARG A 97 12.20 -7.13 -12.30
N ILE A 98 12.37 -5.92 -11.79
CA ILE A 98 11.49 -5.31 -10.81
C ILE A 98 10.61 -4.30 -11.53
N HIS A 99 9.30 -4.48 -11.44
CA HIS A 99 8.29 -3.61 -12.04
C HIS A 99 7.75 -2.64 -11.00
N THR A 100 7.82 -1.36 -11.32
CA THR A 100 7.23 -0.27 -10.53
C THR A 100 6.19 0.46 -11.39
N ALA A 101 5.42 1.38 -10.80
CA ALA A 101 4.49 2.21 -11.57
C ALA A 101 5.19 3.12 -12.60
N GLU A 102 6.48 3.43 -12.38
CA GLU A 102 7.23 4.39 -13.19
C GLU A 102 8.09 3.70 -14.26
N ARG A 103 8.68 2.55 -13.94
CA ARG A 103 9.64 1.86 -14.82
C ARG A 103 9.83 0.40 -14.48
N VAL A 104 10.42 -0.33 -15.44
CA VAL A 104 10.91 -1.70 -15.28
C VAL A 104 12.42 -1.66 -15.10
N ILE A 105 12.93 -2.31 -14.06
CA ILE A 105 14.34 -2.27 -13.66
C ILE A 105 14.92 -3.68 -13.79
N PRO A 106 15.76 -3.96 -14.80
CA PRO A 106 16.53 -5.20 -14.84
C PRO A 106 17.57 -5.18 -13.72
N VAL A 107 17.68 -6.29 -12.98
CA VAL A 107 18.60 -6.41 -11.86
C VAL A 107 19.52 -7.63 -12.02
N SER A 108 20.70 -7.53 -11.45
CA SER A 108 21.64 -8.64 -11.37
C SER A 108 21.20 -9.61 -10.27
N GLY A 109 21.44 -10.90 -10.51
CA GLY A 109 21.08 -11.96 -9.58
C GLY A 109 19.89 -12.80 -10.03
N GLY A 110 19.81 -14.02 -9.51
CA GLY A 110 18.72 -14.94 -9.79
C GLY A 110 17.44 -14.53 -9.06
N PHE A 111 16.30 -15.02 -9.54
CA PHE A 111 15.00 -14.71 -8.96
C PHE A 111 14.94 -14.96 -7.44
N GLN A 112 15.44 -16.12 -6.99
CA GLN A 112 15.42 -16.46 -5.57
C GLN A 112 16.31 -15.54 -4.72
N GLU A 113 17.48 -15.17 -5.24
CA GLU A 113 18.39 -14.25 -4.58
C GLU A 113 17.76 -12.86 -4.39
N VAL A 114 17.20 -12.29 -5.47
CA VAL A 114 16.55 -10.98 -5.46
C VAL A 114 15.33 -10.97 -4.55
N THR A 115 14.55 -12.05 -4.52
CA THR A 115 13.30 -12.12 -3.74
C THR A 115 13.49 -12.61 -2.30
N ALA A 116 14.68 -13.08 -1.91
CA ALA A 116 14.94 -13.64 -0.59
C ALA A 116 14.54 -12.71 0.58
N ALA A 117 14.84 -11.42 0.45
CA ALA A 117 14.50 -10.42 1.46
C ALA A 117 12.98 -10.20 1.59
N LEU A 118 12.22 -10.49 0.53
CA LEU A 118 10.76 -10.28 0.49
C LEU A 118 9.96 -11.51 0.95
N GLN A 119 10.60 -12.67 1.18
CA GLN A 119 9.91 -13.90 1.57
C GLN A 119 9.18 -13.80 2.91
N LYS A 120 9.65 -12.92 3.82
CA LYS A 120 9.02 -12.68 5.12
C LYS A 120 7.95 -11.60 5.08
N ASP A 121 7.88 -10.86 3.99
CA ASP A 121 6.91 -9.79 3.82
C ASP A 121 5.60 -10.36 3.28
N LYS A 122 4.57 -10.37 4.11
CA LYS A 122 3.25 -10.94 3.80
C LYS A 122 2.55 -10.29 2.61
N ARG A 123 3.03 -9.12 2.16
CA ARG A 123 2.50 -8.44 0.97
C ARG A 123 2.87 -9.16 -0.32
N PHE A 124 3.97 -9.91 -0.32
CA PHE A 124 4.49 -10.54 -1.53
C PHE A 124 4.05 -12.00 -1.66
N LEU A 125 3.39 -12.31 -2.77
CA LEU A 125 2.82 -13.63 -3.07
C LEU A 125 3.45 -14.22 -4.34
N PRO A 126 4.07 -15.42 -4.30
CA PRO A 126 4.49 -16.11 -5.50
C PRO A 126 3.25 -16.64 -6.25
N CYS A 127 2.80 -15.91 -7.29
CA CYS A 127 1.56 -16.22 -8.01
C CYS A 127 1.74 -17.14 -9.22
N TYR A 128 2.92 -17.13 -9.80
CA TYR A 128 3.29 -17.97 -10.94
C TYR A 128 4.78 -18.31 -10.90
N ARG A 129 5.22 -19.29 -11.73
CA ARG A 129 6.65 -19.63 -11.83
C ARG A 129 7.47 -18.40 -12.25
N GLY A 130 8.37 -17.97 -11.38
CA GLY A 130 9.21 -16.79 -11.62
C GLY A 130 8.48 -15.46 -11.54
N ILE A 131 7.31 -15.38 -10.88
CA ILE A 131 6.59 -14.14 -10.64
C ILE A 131 6.22 -14.04 -9.15
N LEU A 132 6.65 -12.93 -8.53
CA LEU A 132 6.33 -12.53 -7.17
C LEU A 132 5.55 -11.21 -7.24
N ILE A 133 4.25 -11.24 -6.88
CA ILE A 133 3.36 -10.09 -6.92
C ILE A 133 3.24 -9.43 -5.55
N ASN A 134 3.16 -8.11 -5.50
CA ASN A 134 2.78 -7.37 -4.31
C ASN A 134 1.25 -7.24 -4.26
N MET A 135 0.64 -7.83 -3.24
CA MET A 135 -0.82 -7.90 -3.08
C MET A 135 -1.48 -6.53 -2.84
N ASP A 136 -0.73 -5.52 -2.34
CA ASP A 136 -1.24 -4.15 -2.18
C ASP A 136 -1.62 -3.49 -3.51
N HIS A 137 -1.03 -3.95 -4.60
CA HIS A 137 -1.24 -3.39 -5.94
C HIS A 137 -2.23 -4.21 -6.80
N ILE A 138 -2.91 -5.20 -6.23
CA ILE A 138 -3.94 -5.95 -6.93
C ILE A 138 -5.25 -5.17 -6.89
N SER A 139 -5.78 -4.80 -8.05
CA SER A 139 -7.08 -4.15 -8.19
C SER A 139 -8.23 -5.15 -8.32
N HIS A 140 -7.97 -6.28 -8.95
CA HIS A 140 -8.99 -7.31 -9.21
C HIS A 140 -8.36 -8.69 -9.37
N ILE A 141 -9.13 -9.72 -9.00
CA ILE A 141 -8.78 -11.12 -9.23
C ILE A 141 -9.89 -11.79 -10.03
N ASP A 142 -9.55 -12.38 -11.15
CA ASP A 142 -10.47 -13.22 -11.90
C ASP A 142 -10.11 -14.71 -11.85
N SER A 143 -10.63 -15.51 -12.76
CA SER A 143 -10.43 -16.96 -12.72
C SER A 143 -9.00 -17.40 -13.03
N GLN A 144 -8.21 -16.59 -13.75
CA GLN A 144 -6.90 -17.00 -14.29
C GLN A 144 -5.78 -15.97 -14.05
N THR A 145 -6.12 -14.73 -13.72
CA THR A 145 -5.18 -13.63 -13.58
C THR A 145 -5.41 -12.79 -12.32
N PHE A 146 -4.35 -12.15 -11.86
CA PHE A 146 -4.38 -10.98 -11.01
C PHE A 146 -4.24 -9.75 -11.88
N ARG A 147 -5.18 -8.80 -11.78
CA ARG A 147 -5.10 -7.51 -12.43
C ARG A 147 -4.54 -6.49 -11.46
N LEU A 148 -3.50 -5.79 -11.85
CA LEU A 148 -2.85 -4.75 -11.07
C LEU A 148 -3.55 -3.39 -11.25
N ILE A 149 -3.23 -2.44 -10.34
CA ILE A 149 -3.75 -1.06 -10.38
C ILE A 149 -3.36 -0.29 -11.65
N ASN A 150 -2.25 -0.68 -12.31
CA ASN A 150 -1.79 -0.11 -13.58
C ASN A 150 -2.44 -0.78 -14.82
N GLY A 151 -3.34 -1.75 -14.60
CA GLY A 151 -4.05 -2.48 -15.66
C GLY A 151 -3.33 -3.72 -16.20
N GLU A 152 -2.10 -4.00 -15.78
CA GLU A 152 -1.38 -5.22 -16.17
C GLU A 152 -2.05 -6.46 -15.57
N GLU A 153 -1.98 -7.58 -16.30
CA GLU A 153 -2.52 -8.87 -15.87
C GLU A 153 -1.40 -9.89 -15.68
N LEU A 154 -1.33 -10.48 -14.51
CA LEU A 154 -0.37 -11.51 -14.16
C LEU A 154 -1.06 -12.87 -14.03
N PRO A 155 -0.48 -13.95 -14.60
CA PRO A 155 -1.10 -15.26 -14.56
C PRO A 155 -1.10 -15.85 -13.15
N ILE A 156 -2.14 -16.60 -12.82
CA ILE A 156 -2.23 -17.41 -11.61
C ILE A 156 -1.86 -18.85 -11.95
N SER A 157 -0.99 -19.46 -11.13
CA SER A 157 -0.64 -20.88 -11.29
C SER A 157 -1.89 -21.76 -11.22
N LEU A 158 -2.20 -22.48 -12.29
CA LEU A 158 -3.37 -23.37 -12.36
C LEU A 158 -3.38 -24.43 -11.26
N ARG A 159 -2.20 -24.96 -10.92
CA ARG A 159 -2.03 -26.00 -9.88
C ARG A 159 -2.45 -25.49 -8.49
N ASN A 160 -2.12 -24.24 -8.16
CA ASN A 160 -2.30 -23.67 -6.81
C ASN A 160 -3.39 -22.59 -6.79
N ARG A 161 -4.20 -22.47 -7.85
CA ARG A 161 -5.15 -21.36 -8.02
C ARG A 161 -6.10 -21.17 -6.82
N LYS A 162 -6.68 -22.24 -6.31
CA LYS A 162 -7.59 -22.16 -5.16
C LYS A 162 -6.88 -21.61 -3.93
N GLN A 163 -5.67 -22.10 -3.66
CA GLN A 163 -4.85 -21.66 -2.53
C GLN A 163 -4.42 -20.19 -2.67
N LEU A 164 -3.96 -19.78 -3.85
CA LEU A 164 -3.51 -18.41 -4.09
C LEU A 164 -4.66 -17.39 -3.93
N ARG A 165 -5.85 -17.74 -4.39
CA ARG A 165 -7.04 -16.91 -4.20
C ARG A 165 -7.44 -16.81 -2.72
N GLU A 166 -7.31 -17.91 -1.99
CA GLU A 166 -7.61 -17.91 -0.56
C GLU A 166 -6.60 -17.07 0.24
N VAL A 167 -5.29 -17.20 -0.05
CA VAL A 167 -4.24 -16.37 0.56
C VAL A 167 -4.50 -14.89 0.31
N TYR A 168 -4.81 -14.51 -0.94
CA TYR A 168 -5.14 -13.12 -1.27
C TYR A 168 -6.40 -12.64 -0.54
N ARG A 169 -7.46 -13.47 -0.47
CA ARG A 169 -8.67 -13.16 0.28
C ARG A 169 -8.36 -12.89 1.75
N GLN A 170 -7.62 -13.80 2.40
CA GLN A 170 -7.23 -13.65 3.79
C GLN A 170 -6.37 -12.40 4.01
N TYR A 171 -5.49 -12.08 3.06
CA TYR A 171 -4.70 -10.86 3.11
C TYR A 171 -5.58 -9.60 3.11
N VAL A 172 -6.56 -9.52 2.21
CA VAL A 172 -7.50 -8.39 2.14
C VAL A 172 -8.35 -8.31 3.39
N PHE A 173 -8.86 -9.45 3.91
CA PHE A 173 -9.68 -9.47 5.13
C PHE A 173 -8.87 -9.14 6.38
N SER A 174 -7.62 -9.61 6.51
CA SER A 174 -6.76 -9.25 7.66
C SER A 174 -6.42 -7.75 7.68
N GLY A 175 -6.39 -7.10 6.52
CA GLY A 175 -6.32 -5.64 6.43
C GLY A 175 -7.62 -4.93 6.83
N MET A 176 -8.75 -5.65 6.84
CA MET A 176 -10.07 -5.13 7.24
C MET A 176 -10.41 -5.42 8.71
N GLU A 177 -9.85 -6.47 9.34
CA GLU A 177 -10.08 -6.81 10.76
C GLU A 177 -9.44 -5.84 11.75
N GLY A 178 -8.60 -4.91 11.30
CA GLY A 178 -8.20 -3.73 12.06
C GLY A 178 -9.25 -2.60 12.02
N ILE A 179 -10.49 -2.86 11.55
CA ILE A 179 -11.54 -1.86 11.29
C ILE A 179 -12.81 -2.16 12.15
N VAL A 180 -12.66 -2.81 13.29
CA VAL A 180 -13.77 -2.94 14.27
C VAL A 180 -13.41 -2.23 15.56
#